data_015a535932c52dba556bf0da564f315d
#
_entry.id   015a535932c52dba556bf0da564f315d
#
_cell.length_a   1.000
_cell.length_b   1.000
_cell.length_c   1.000
_cell.angle_alpha   90.00
_cell.angle_beta   90.00
_cell.angle_gamma   90.00
#
_symmetry.space_group_name_H-M   'P 1'
#
loop_
_entity.id
_entity.type
_entity.pdbx_description
1 polymer ?
#
loop_
_entity_poly.entity_id
_entity_poly.type
_entity_poly.pdbx_seq_one_letter_code
_entity_poly.pdbx_strand_id
1 'polypeptide(L)' 'MADKVNHPKHYNAHPSGIECIQVVEHMNFNLGNAIKYIWRADHKGGIEDLKKAVWYTQREIERLSRTDKLRK' A
#
# COMPACT_ATOMS: atom_id res chain seq x y z
N MET A 1 18.88 -16.72 -7.37
CA MET A 1 19.13 -15.28 -7.51
C MET A 1 18.20 -14.46 -6.65
N ALA A 2 18.74 -13.47 -6.03
CA ALA A 2 17.96 -12.57 -5.20
C ALA A 2 16.84 -11.89 -5.99
N ASP A 3 17.04 -11.73 -7.28
CA ASP A 3 16.07 -11.04 -8.13
C ASP A 3 14.71 -11.70 -8.15
N LYS A 4 14.68 -13.03 -8.10
CA LYS A 4 13.40 -13.72 -8.11
C LYS A 4 12.59 -13.46 -6.85
N VAL A 5 13.26 -13.25 -5.75
CA VAL A 5 12.61 -12.95 -4.48
C VAL A 5 12.22 -11.48 -4.42
N ASN A 6 13.12 -10.61 -4.87
CA ASN A 6 12.94 -9.18 -4.73
C ASN A 6 12.05 -8.56 -5.82
N HIS A 7 11.90 -9.24 -6.95
CA HIS A 7 11.17 -8.70 -8.09
C HIS A 7 10.15 -9.70 -8.60
N PRO A 8 9.13 -10.05 -7.79
CA PRO A 8 8.06 -10.91 -8.27
C PRO A 8 7.34 -10.26 -9.44
N LYS A 9 6.91 -11.09 -10.38
CA LYS A 9 6.26 -10.60 -11.59
C LYS A 9 5.13 -9.62 -11.33
N HIS A 10 4.28 -9.90 -10.35
CA HIS A 10 3.11 -9.06 -10.12
C HIS A 10 3.47 -7.67 -9.61
N TYR A 11 4.67 -7.48 -9.08
CA TYR A 11 5.10 -6.14 -8.66
C TYR A 11 5.63 -5.32 -9.82
N ASN A 12 6.00 -5.99 -10.91
CA ASN A 12 6.53 -5.29 -12.07
C ASN A 12 5.47 -5.06 -13.14
N ALA A 13 4.22 -5.33 -12.81
CA ALA A 13 3.14 -5.20 -13.79
C ALA A 13 2.73 -3.75 -14.07
N HIS A 14 3.13 -2.82 -13.21
CA HIS A 14 2.74 -1.43 -13.39
C HIS A 14 3.47 -0.80 -14.57
N PRO A 15 2.73 -0.08 -15.44
CA PRO A 15 3.34 0.48 -16.66
C PRO A 15 4.49 1.46 -16.40
N SER A 16 4.53 2.08 -15.23
CA SER A 16 5.60 3.02 -14.90
C SER A 16 6.96 2.36 -14.76
N GLY A 17 6.97 1.04 -14.54
CA GLY A 17 8.22 0.33 -14.24
C GLY A 17 8.70 0.51 -12.82
N ILE A 18 8.03 1.33 -12.03
CA ILE A 18 8.38 1.55 -10.63
C ILE A 18 7.81 0.40 -9.81
N GLU A 19 8.61 -0.15 -8.91
CA GLU A 19 8.14 -1.20 -8.02
C GLU A 19 7.43 -0.59 -6.82
N CYS A 20 6.31 -1.18 -6.46
CA CYS A 20 5.52 -0.69 -5.34
C CYS A 20 6.36 -0.55 -4.06
N ILE A 21 7.21 -1.54 -3.79
CA ILE A 21 8.02 -1.52 -2.57
C ILE A 21 8.92 -0.29 -2.49
N GLN A 22 9.37 0.22 -3.64
CA GLN A 22 10.23 1.39 -3.66
C GLN A 22 9.53 2.63 -3.10
N VAL A 23 8.21 2.64 -3.21
CA VAL A 23 7.42 3.76 -2.70
C VAL A 23 6.97 3.48 -1.27
N VAL A 24 6.38 2.32 -1.03
CA VAL A 24 5.72 2.05 0.24
C VAL A 24 6.69 1.81 1.40
N GLU A 25 7.93 1.43 1.10
CA GLU A 25 8.88 1.21 2.19
C GLU A 25 9.19 2.48 2.96
N HIS A 26 8.85 3.62 2.41
CA HIS A 26 9.06 4.92 3.07
C HIS A 26 7.81 5.40 3.81
N MET A 27 6.76 4.60 3.80
CA MET A 27 5.48 4.97 4.42
C MET A 27 5.25 4.18 5.69
N ASN A 28 4.39 4.71 6.57
CA ASN A 28 4.01 3.92 7.74
C ASN A 28 3.17 2.73 7.29
N PHE A 29 2.91 1.82 8.22
CA PHE A 29 2.27 0.55 7.90
C PHE A 29 0.91 0.73 7.23
N ASN A 30 0.05 1.59 7.79
CA ASN A 30 -1.29 1.77 7.25
C ASN A 30 -1.26 2.39 5.87
N LEU A 31 -0.50 3.45 5.69
CA LEU A 31 -0.41 4.11 4.38
C LEU A 31 0.26 3.22 3.36
N GLY A 32 1.31 2.51 3.76
CA GLY A 32 1.99 1.60 2.85
C GLY A 32 1.08 0.49 2.36
N ASN A 33 0.29 -0.08 3.25
CA ASN A 33 -0.65 -1.11 2.85
C ASN A 33 -1.77 -0.57 1.98
N ALA A 34 -2.29 0.61 2.30
CA ALA A 34 -3.32 1.21 1.46
C ALA A 34 -2.81 1.39 0.03
N ILE A 35 -1.62 1.94 -0.12
CA ILE A 35 -1.02 2.15 -1.44
C ILE A 35 -0.74 0.81 -2.12
N LYS A 36 -0.24 -0.17 -1.39
CA LYS A 36 0.02 -1.48 -1.96
C LYS A 36 -1.23 -2.08 -2.60
N TYR A 37 -2.36 -2.01 -1.91
CA TYR A 37 -3.59 -2.59 -2.43
C TYR A 37 -4.16 -1.78 -3.60
N ILE A 38 -4.02 -0.46 -3.55
CA ILE A 38 -4.42 0.36 -4.70
C ILE A 38 -3.55 0.03 -5.91
N TRP A 39 -2.26 -0.12 -5.68
CA TRP A 39 -1.29 -0.39 -6.75
C TRP A 39 -1.63 -1.65 -7.52
N ARG A 40 -2.05 -2.69 -6.81
CA ARG A 40 -2.27 -4.00 -7.41
C ARG A 40 -3.72 -4.24 -7.85
N ALA A 41 -4.64 -3.32 -7.56
CA ALA A 41 -6.07 -3.56 -7.78
C ALA A 41 -6.37 -3.88 -9.25
N ASP A 42 -5.78 -3.13 -10.19
CA ASP A 42 -6.09 -3.31 -11.60
C ASP A 42 -5.67 -4.66 -12.15
N HIS A 43 -4.57 -5.20 -11.66
CA HIS A 43 -4.01 -6.40 -12.28
C HIS A 43 -4.04 -7.61 -11.38
N LYS A 44 -4.60 -7.50 -10.18
CA LYS A 44 -4.63 -8.66 -9.30
C LYS A 44 -5.94 -8.82 -8.54
N GLY A 45 -6.20 -8.01 -7.55
CA GLY A 45 -7.29 -8.25 -6.60
C GLY A 45 -8.56 -7.45 -6.81
N GLY A 46 -8.57 -6.50 -7.74
CA GLY A 46 -9.78 -5.76 -8.07
C GLY A 46 -10.48 -5.14 -6.87
N ILE A 47 -11.76 -5.39 -6.79
CA ILE A 47 -12.60 -4.81 -5.75
C ILE A 47 -12.12 -5.19 -4.35
N GLU A 48 -11.67 -6.43 -4.17
CA GLU A 48 -11.17 -6.86 -2.87
C GLU A 48 -9.98 -6.03 -2.43
N ASP A 49 -9.06 -5.76 -3.36
CA ASP A 49 -7.91 -4.94 -3.02
C ASP A 49 -8.32 -3.51 -2.67
N LEU A 50 -9.31 -2.99 -3.37
CA LEU A 50 -9.80 -1.64 -3.08
C LEU A 50 -10.45 -1.57 -1.70
N LYS A 51 -11.17 -2.61 -1.33
CA LYS A 51 -11.77 -2.66 0.02
C LYS A 51 -10.70 -2.71 1.10
N LYS A 52 -9.62 -3.44 0.85
CA LYS A 52 -8.51 -3.48 1.80
C LYS A 52 -7.83 -2.11 1.90
N ALA A 53 -7.69 -1.42 0.78
CA ALA A 53 -7.12 -0.08 0.79
C ALA A 53 -7.97 0.86 1.63
N VAL A 54 -9.29 0.77 1.49
CA VAL A 54 -10.21 1.58 2.28
C VAL A 54 -10.03 1.28 3.77
N TRP A 55 -9.92 0.01 4.13
CA TRP A 55 -9.75 -0.38 5.52
C TRP A 55 -8.50 0.24 6.14
N TYR A 56 -7.38 0.15 5.43
CA TYR A 56 -6.13 0.71 5.95
C TYR A 56 -6.16 2.23 5.99
N THR A 57 -6.79 2.87 5.02
CA THR A 57 -6.93 4.31 5.02
C THR A 57 -7.79 4.77 6.20
N GLN A 58 -8.88 4.07 6.45
CA GLN A 58 -9.73 4.38 7.60
C GLN A 58 -8.97 4.21 8.91
N ARG A 59 -8.18 3.15 8.99
CA ARG A 59 -7.37 2.90 10.19
C ARG A 59 -6.40 4.07 10.43
N GLU A 60 -5.83 4.60 9.36
CA GLU A 60 -4.90 5.71 9.49
C GLU A 60 -5.60 6.99 9.94
N ILE A 61 -6.79 7.22 9.43
CA ILE A 61 -7.59 8.37 9.87
C ILE A 61 -7.82 8.29 11.38
N GLU A 62 -8.16 7.11 11.87
CA GLU A 62 -8.40 6.92 13.29
C GLU A 62 -7.13 7.17 14.10
N ARG A 63 -6.01 6.67 13.62
CA ARG A 63 -4.74 6.86 14.32
C ARG A 63 -4.36 8.33 14.41
N LEU A 64 -4.46 9.04 13.31
CA LEU A 64 -4.14 10.46 13.28
C LEU A 64 -5.10 11.29 14.12
N SER A 65 -6.37 10.91 14.14
CA SER A 65 -7.34 11.60 14.97
C SER A 65 -7.01 11.51 16.43
N ARG A 66 -6.57 10.33 16.89
CA ARG A 66 -6.15 10.16 18.28
C ARG A 66 -4.90 10.98 18.59
N THR A 67 -3.98 11.00 17.64
CA THR A 67 -2.74 11.77 17.82
C THR A 67 -3.04 13.26 17.95
N ASP A 68 -3.93 13.77 17.11
CA ASP A 68 -4.30 15.17 17.14
C ASP A 68 -4.94 15.54 18.48
N LYS A 69 -5.78 14.67 18.99
CA LYS A 69 -6.40 14.91 20.29
C LYS A 69 -5.36 14.99 21.40
N LEU A 70 -4.36 14.13 21.32
CA LEU A 70 -3.32 14.11 22.35
C LEU A 70 -2.41 15.33 22.29
N ARG A 71 -2.27 15.90 21.14
CA ARG A 71 -1.42 17.08 20.96
C ARG A 71 -2.00 18.34 21.57
N LYS A 72 -3.30 18.34 21.74
CA LYS A 72 -3.97 19.49 22.34
C LYS A 72 -3.86 19.45 23.84
#